data_70a5786ff3f39e163506d36083a273e8
#
_entry.id   70a5786ff3f39e163506d36083a273e8
#
_cell.length_a   1.000
_cell.length_b   1.000
_cell.length_c   1.000
_cell.angle_alpha   90.00
_cell.angle_beta   90.00
_cell.angle_gamma   90.00
#
_symmetry.space_group_name_H-M   'P 1'
#
loop_
_entity.id
_entity.type
_entity.pdbx_description
1 polymer ?
#
loop_
_entity_poly.entity_id
_entity_poly.type
_entity_poly.pdbx_seq_one_letter_code
_entity_poly.pdbx_strand_id
1 'polypeptide(L)'
;QGEVLKKNLFLFLLKNPLKKFKPQNNWLYLIGTHKNSAVLNYFNFSFSGNWCWQLKKIIDLNFMRKFSFSEQNDMNKKIYNLNNFKDDTPKMYCQGCGSKVSKNTLINFLSNQNNNKELSDSTEIKFEQSAVLQTIDHIKLFKSINPYDFGIISYMHSQNDILSAGGSVHSLSVSIGVPFSENLVESFYLEYFMRGIQIEASKDDAYLAAGHSYQTEEPAVTITMNGS
;
A
#
# COMPACT_ATOMS: atom_id res chain seq x y z
N GLN A 1 13.05 -4.07 -13.58
CA GLN A 1 11.94 -4.31 -14.53
C GLN A 1 11.15 -3.03 -14.80
N GLY A 2 10.66 -2.33 -13.78
CA GLY A 2 9.79 -1.16 -13.91
C GLY A 2 10.32 -0.04 -14.79
N GLU A 3 11.61 0.28 -14.73
CA GLU A 3 12.24 1.29 -15.59
C GLU A 3 12.19 0.95 -17.09
N VAL A 4 12.39 -0.32 -17.43
CA VAL A 4 12.34 -0.77 -18.84
C VAL A 4 10.89 -0.81 -19.31
N LEU A 5 9.96 -1.25 -18.44
CA LEU A 5 8.54 -1.24 -18.74
C LEU A 5 8.02 0.18 -18.98
N LYS A 6 8.34 1.13 -18.09
CA LYS A 6 7.99 2.54 -18.24
C LYS A 6 8.50 3.11 -19.56
N LYS A 7 9.79 2.87 -19.90
CA LYS A 7 10.36 3.32 -21.16
C LYS A 7 9.68 2.68 -22.37
N ASN A 8 9.38 1.39 -22.31
CA ASN A 8 8.72 0.68 -23.39
C ASN A 8 7.27 1.14 -23.60
N LEU A 9 6.56 1.49 -22.53
CA LEU A 9 5.22 2.07 -22.63
C LEU A 9 5.26 3.40 -23.42
N PHE A 10 6.22 4.28 -23.10
CA PHE A 10 6.44 5.51 -23.83
C PHE A 10 6.83 5.26 -25.30
N LEU A 11 7.74 4.32 -25.55
CA LEU A 11 8.16 3.97 -26.91
C LEU A 11 6.99 3.39 -27.71
N PHE A 12 6.15 2.56 -27.09
CA PHE A 12 4.95 1.99 -27.71
C PHE A 12 3.96 3.08 -28.13
N LEU A 13 3.66 4.04 -27.25
CA LEU A 13 2.78 5.17 -27.55
C LEU A 13 3.32 6.04 -28.71
N LEU A 14 4.63 6.18 -28.80
CA LEU A 14 5.31 6.94 -29.86
C LEU A 14 5.57 6.09 -31.12
N LYS A 15 5.08 4.84 -31.18
CA LYS A 15 5.34 3.88 -32.28
C LYS A 15 6.84 3.65 -32.58
N ASN A 16 7.68 3.78 -31.56
CA ASN A 16 9.12 3.53 -31.65
C ASN A 16 9.45 2.08 -31.26
N PRO A 17 10.61 1.54 -31.75
CA PRO A 17 11.02 0.17 -31.41
C PRO A 17 11.23 -0.01 -29.89
N LEU A 18 10.68 -1.09 -29.34
CA LEU A 18 10.76 -1.40 -27.94
C LEU A 18 12.15 -1.85 -27.53
N LYS A 19 12.58 -1.50 -26.32
CA LYS A 19 13.83 -1.98 -25.73
C LYS A 19 13.66 -3.39 -25.19
N LYS A 20 14.56 -4.28 -25.60
CA LYS A 20 14.59 -5.66 -25.06
C LYS A 20 14.99 -5.62 -23.60
N PHE A 21 14.18 -6.24 -22.75
CA PHE A 21 14.51 -6.45 -21.35
C PHE A 21 15.62 -7.52 -21.23
N LYS A 22 16.67 -7.19 -20.49
CA LYS A 22 17.70 -8.16 -20.11
C LYS A 22 17.51 -8.48 -18.62
N PRO A 23 17.04 -9.68 -18.27
CA PRO A 23 16.92 -10.08 -16.86
C PRO A 23 18.29 -10.08 -16.19
N GLN A 24 18.32 -9.77 -14.91
CA GLN A 24 19.54 -9.97 -14.10
C GLN A 24 19.77 -11.46 -13.90
N ASN A 25 20.99 -11.90 -14.08
CA ASN A 25 21.36 -13.30 -13.85
C ASN A 25 21.65 -13.58 -12.37
N ASN A 26 21.87 -12.52 -11.58
CA ASN A 26 22.26 -12.64 -10.17
C ASN A 26 21.40 -11.71 -9.32
N TRP A 27 20.87 -12.27 -8.25
CA TRP A 27 19.97 -11.59 -7.35
C TRP A 27 20.60 -11.51 -5.96
N LEU A 28 20.47 -10.34 -5.34
CA LEU A 28 20.73 -10.17 -3.93
C LEU A 28 19.44 -10.43 -3.16
N TYR A 29 19.41 -11.46 -2.33
CA TYR A 29 18.30 -11.73 -1.42
C TYR A 29 18.68 -11.28 -0.02
N LEU A 30 17.84 -10.46 0.59
CA LEU A 30 17.97 -10.01 1.97
C LEU A 30 16.66 -10.31 2.70
N ILE A 31 16.66 -11.37 3.50
CA ILE A 31 15.48 -11.86 4.21
C ILE A 31 15.68 -11.61 5.71
N GLY A 32 14.81 -10.82 6.31
CA GLY A 32 14.77 -10.66 7.77
C GLY A 32 14.33 -11.96 8.44
N THR A 33 15.06 -12.40 9.47
CA THR A 33 14.78 -13.68 10.14
C THR A 33 14.16 -13.47 11.52
N HIS A 34 14.89 -12.90 12.46
CA HIS A 34 14.41 -12.68 13.83
C HIS A 34 15.22 -11.55 14.48
N LYS A 35 14.59 -10.77 15.37
CA LYS A 35 15.17 -9.68 16.19
C LYS A 35 16.53 -9.12 15.67
N ASN A 36 16.48 -8.18 14.73
CA ASN A 36 17.66 -7.50 14.19
C ASN A 36 18.65 -8.43 13.46
N SER A 37 18.17 -9.52 12.88
CA SER A 37 18.97 -10.44 12.06
C SER A 37 18.37 -10.62 10.68
N ALA A 38 19.22 -10.78 9.67
CA ALA A 38 18.83 -11.09 8.32
C ALA A 38 19.80 -12.07 7.67
N VAL A 39 19.32 -12.81 6.69
CA VAL A 39 20.14 -13.63 5.80
C VAL A 39 20.30 -12.87 4.48
N LEU A 40 21.54 -12.72 4.07
CA LEU A 40 21.95 -12.24 2.77
C LEU A 40 22.39 -13.42 1.93
N ASN A 41 21.82 -13.55 0.74
CA ASN A 41 22.29 -14.52 -0.25
C ASN A 41 22.64 -13.78 -1.54
N TYR A 42 23.85 -13.98 -2.00
CA TYR A 42 24.34 -13.43 -3.27
C TYR A 42 25.25 -14.45 -3.96
N PHE A 43 24.87 -14.88 -5.16
CA PHE A 43 25.48 -16.03 -5.83
C PHE A 43 25.40 -17.30 -4.96
N ASN A 44 26.54 -17.93 -4.75
CA ASN A 44 26.69 -19.12 -3.91
C ASN A 44 27.11 -18.79 -2.46
N PHE A 45 27.12 -17.50 -2.10
CA PHE A 45 27.51 -17.06 -0.76
C PHE A 45 26.28 -16.69 0.06
N SER A 46 26.20 -17.24 1.25
CA SER A 46 25.18 -16.92 2.22
C SER A 46 25.82 -16.37 3.48
N PHE A 47 25.33 -15.23 3.94
CA PHE A 47 25.77 -14.58 5.18
C PHE A 47 24.55 -14.34 6.05
N SER A 48 24.74 -14.34 7.38
CA SER A 48 23.67 -14.03 8.31
C SER A 48 24.17 -13.18 9.47
N GLY A 49 23.26 -12.46 10.10
CA GLY A 49 23.57 -11.70 11.30
C GLY A 49 23.05 -10.27 11.28
N ASN A 50 23.44 -9.52 12.31
CA ASN A 50 23.00 -8.15 12.52
C ASN A 50 23.46 -7.19 11.39
N TRP A 51 24.67 -7.38 10.86
CA TRP A 51 25.17 -6.54 9.78
C TRP A 51 24.32 -6.69 8.49
N CYS A 52 23.83 -7.89 8.18
CA CYS A 52 22.90 -8.11 7.08
C CYS A 52 21.57 -7.38 7.32
N TRP A 53 21.11 -7.34 8.57
CA TRP A 53 19.94 -6.56 8.96
C TRP A 53 20.15 -5.06 8.78
N GLN A 54 21.31 -4.53 9.21
CA GLN A 54 21.64 -3.12 9.00
C GLN A 54 21.71 -2.75 7.52
N LEU A 55 22.30 -3.63 6.69
CA LEU A 55 22.33 -3.43 5.24
C LEU A 55 20.90 -3.41 4.65
N LYS A 56 20.07 -4.38 5.04
CA LYS A 56 18.66 -4.40 4.65
C LYS A 56 17.95 -3.11 5.02
N LYS A 57 18.10 -2.67 6.27
CA LYS A 57 17.49 -1.43 6.77
C LYS A 57 17.92 -0.21 5.95
N ILE A 58 19.19 -0.11 5.57
CA ILE A 58 19.69 0.99 4.74
C ILE A 58 19.06 0.95 3.35
N ILE A 59 18.97 -0.23 2.73
CA ILE A 59 18.38 -0.40 1.40
C ILE A 59 16.89 -0.03 1.44
N ASP A 60 16.13 -0.56 2.41
CA ASP A 60 14.72 -0.31 2.56
C ASP A 60 14.44 1.19 2.84
N LEU A 61 15.21 1.82 3.73
CA LEU A 61 15.08 3.26 4.02
C LEU A 61 15.41 4.13 2.80
N ASN A 62 16.44 3.78 2.03
CA ASN A 62 16.78 4.51 0.80
C ASN A 62 15.71 4.33 -0.28
N PHE A 63 15.07 3.17 -0.32
CA PHE A 63 13.92 2.94 -1.20
C PHE A 63 12.73 3.81 -0.75
N MET A 64 12.39 3.77 0.54
CA MET A 64 11.28 4.55 1.09
C MET A 64 11.48 6.07 0.96
N ARG A 65 12.72 6.57 1.06
CA ARG A 65 13.03 8.01 0.84
C ARG A 65 12.64 8.51 -0.56
N LYS A 66 12.55 7.63 -1.55
CA LYS A 66 12.08 8.01 -2.91
C LYS A 66 10.59 8.34 -2.95
N PHE A 67 9.84 7.91 -1.93
CA PHE A 67 8.40 8.11 -1.79
C PHE A 67 8.04 9.08 -0.67
N SER A 68 9.04 9.67 0.04
CA SER A 68 8.76 10.66 1.09
C SER A 68 8.49 12.04 0.48
N PHE A 69 7.40 12.66 0.92
CA PHE A 69 6.94 13.96 0.47
C PHE A 69 7.35 15.09 1.42
N SER A 70 7.42 16.32 0.93
CA SER A 70 8.09 17.45 1.60
C SER A 70 7.34 18.11 2.79
N GLU A 71 6.12 17.68 3.12
CA GLU A 71 5.35 18.25 4.25
C GLU A 71 5.68 17.67 5.63
N GLN A 72 6.76 16.90 5.74
CA GLN A 72 7.19 16.20 6.97
C GLN A 72 7.47 17.11 8.17
N ASN A 73 7.74 18.41 7.97
CA ASN A 73 8.23 19.26 9.06
C ASN A 73 7.18 19.62 10.12
N ASP A 74 5.91 19.75 9.74
CA ASP A 74 4.86 20.10 10.68
C ASP A 74 4.36 18.87 11.46
N MET A 75 4.33 17.73 10.80
CA MET A 75 3.90 16.47 11.37
C MET A 75 4.93 15.89 12.35
N ASN A 76 6.23 15.98 12.04
CA ASN A 76 7.30 15.52 12.93
C ASN A 76 7.28 16.26 14.29
N LYS A 77 6.90 17.55 14.32
CA LYS A 77 6.73 18.31 15.57
C LYS A 77 5.57 17.78 16.42
N LYS A 78 4.45 17.35 15.78
CA LYS A 78 3.28 16.79 16.49
C LYS A 78 3.53 15.34 16.94
N ILE A 79 4.23 14.51 16.15
CA ILE A 79 4.61 13.13 16.51
C ILE A 79 5.51 13.08 17.74
N TYR A 80 6.41 14.05 17.95
CA TYR A 80 7.24 14.12 19.14
C TYR A 80 6.44 14.14 20.44
N ASN A 81 5.24 14.70 20.42
CA ASN A 81 4.34 14.71 21.57
C ASN A 81 3.55 13.40 21.76
N LEU A 82 3.52 12.52 20.75
CA LEU A 82 2.84 11.22 20.80
C LEU A 82 3.78 10.06 21.21
N ASN A 83 5.10 10.30 21.30
CA ASN A 83 6.10 9.29 21.64
C ASN A 83 6.02 8.71 23.06
N ASN A 84 5.03 9.06 23.85
CA ASN A 84 4.73 8.41 25.13
C ASN A 84 3.92 7.09 24.98
N PHE A 85 3.57 6.70 23.78
CA PHE A 85 2.97 5.40 23.51
C PHE A 85 4.05 4.30 23.52
N LYS A 86 4.13 3.58 24.62
CA LYS A 86 4.90 2.34 24.71
C LYS A 86 4.12 1.23 24.00
N ASP A 87 4.53 0.91 22.79
CA ASP A 87 4.09 -0.29 22.11
C ASP A 87 5.17 -1.38 22.23
N ASP A 88 4.96 -2.31 23.16
CA ASP A 88 5.87 -3.41 23.47
C ASP A 88 5.69 -4.62 22.54
N THR A 89 4.95 -4.51 21.46
CA THR A 89 4.67 -5.65 20.58
C THR A 89 5.70 -5.76 19.44
N PRO A 90 6.54 -6.83 19.45
CA PRO A 90 7.54 -7.07 18.40
C PRO A 90 6.92 -7.84 17.23
N LYS A 91 5.98 -7.29 16.51
CA LYS A 91 5.39 -7.98 15.35
C LYS A 91 5.59 -7.18 14.07
N MET A 92 6.62 -7.54 13.29
CA MET A 92 6.69 -7.17 11.88
C MET A 92 5.73 -8.07 11.10
N TYR A 93 4.47 -7.69 11.02
CA TYR A 93 3.57 -8.21 10.00
C TYR A 93 3.50 -7.17 8.88
N CYS A 94 3.99 -7.55 7.70
CA CYS A 94 3.58 -6.87 6.48
C CYS A 94 2.10 -7.20 6.29
N GLN A 95 1.24 -6.26 6.60
CA GLN A 95 -0.22 -6.43 6.51
C GLN A 95 -0.77 -5.82 5.20
N GLY A 96 0.06 -5.69 4.19
CA GLY A 96 -0.34 -5.35 2.84
C GLY A 96 -0.77 -6.59 2.04
N CYS A 97 -0.31 -6.68 0.80
CA CYS A 97 -0.67 -7.77 -0.13
C CYS A 97 -0.46 -9.19 0.43
N GLY A 98 0.49 -9.36 1.37
CA GLY A 98 0.79 -10.65 2.01
C GLY A 98 -0.18 -11.06 3.13
N SER A 99 -1.10 -10.20 3.57
CA SER A 99 -2.07 -10.51 4.62
C SER A 99 -3.40 -11.06 4.09
N LYS A 100 -3.57 -11.12 2.76
CA LYS A 100 -4.76 -11.69 2.12
C LYS A 100 -4.93 -13.16 2.54
N VAL A 101 -6.16 -13.58 2.77
CA VAL A 101 -6.51 -14.99 3.00
C VAL A 101 -6.00 -15.83 1.84
N SER A 102 -5.55 -17.07 2.11
CA SER A 102 -4.98 -17.91 1.06
C SER A 102 -5.95 -18.07 -0.11
N LYS A 103 -5.40 -18.05 -1.34
CA LYS A 103 -6.20 -18.20 -2.56
C LYS A 103 -7.11 -19.44 -2.51
N ASN A 104 -6.58 -20.57 -2.00
CA ASN A 104 -7.35 -21.82 -1.91
C ASN A 104 -8.54 -21.69 -0.95
N THR A 105 -8.36 -21.04 0.20
CA THR A 105 -9.45 -20.81 1.17
C THR A 105 -10.55 -19.96 0.53
N LEU A 106 -10.15 -18.91 -0.20
CA LEU A 106 -11.09 -18.01 -0.84
C LEU A 106 -11.83 -18.69 -2.00
N ILE A 107 -11.13 -19.46 -2.85
CA ILE A 107 -11.73 -20.24 -3.93
C ILE A 107 -12.74 -21.25 -3.37
N ASN A 108 -12.39 -21.98 -2.32
CA ASN A 108 -13.30 -22.96 -1.71
C ASN A 108 -14.56 -22.31 -1.15
N PHE A 109 -14.46 -21.12 -0.58
CA PHE A 109 -15.62 -20.37 -0.11
C PHE A 109 -16.50 -19.89 -1.27
N LEU A 110 -15.91 -19.31 -2.30
CA LEU A 110 -16.64 -18.74 -3.45
C LEU A 110 -17.25 -19.80 -4.36
N SER A 111 -16.58 -20.94 -4.54
CA SER A 111 -17.12 -22.06 -5.35
C SER A 111 -18.40 -22.64 -4.75
N ASN A 112 -18.54 -22.63 -3.43
CA ASN A 112 -19.77 -23.03 -2.74
C ASN A 112 -20.93 -22.04 -2.93
N GLN A 113 -20.68 -20.85 -3.46
CA GLN A 113 -21.70 -19.81 -3.68
C GLN A 113 -22.13 -19.67 -5.17
N ASN A 114 -21.81 -20.63 -6.03
CA ASN A 114 -22.11 -20.60 -7.48
C ASN A 114 -21.53 -19.35 -8.21
N ASN A 115 -20.55 -18.68 -7.65
CA ASN A 115 -19.88 -17.56 -8.28
C ASN A 115 -18.65 -18.04 -9.05
N ASN A 116 -18.83 -18.40 -10.32
CA ASN A 116 -17.73 -18.75 -11.25
C ASN A 116 -16.90 -17.52 -11.72
N LYS A 117 -16.84 -16.45 -10.95
CA LYS A 117 -16.03 -15.29 -11.31
C LYS A 117 -14.56 -15.55 -11.00
N GLU A 118 -13.69 -15.23 -11.94
CA GLU A 118 -12.25 -15.15 -11.68
C GLU A 118 -11.98 -14.18 -10.52
N LEU A 119 -11.07 -14.59 -9.62
CA LEU A 119 -10.62 -13.74 -8.55
C LEU A 119 -9.73 -12.65 -9.14
N SER A 120 -10.23 -11.44 -9.17
CA SER A 120 -9.52 -10.23 -9.56
C SER A 120 -9.47 -9.25 -8.39
N ASP A 121 -8.44 -8.42 -8.33
CA ASP A 121 -8.31 -7.38 -7.31
C ASP A 121 -9.32 -6.24 -7.57
N SER A 122 -9.73 -6.02 -8.81
CA SER A 122 -10.86 -5.17 -9.17
C SER A 122 -11.90 -5.94 -9.99
N THR A 123 -13.14 -5.49 -9.93
CA THR A 123 -14.26 -6.13 -10.65
C THR A 123 -15.08 -5.10 -11.41
N GLU A 124 -15.55 -5.48 -12.60
CA GLU A 124 -16.50 -4.71 -13.38
C GLU A 124 -17.92 -4.96 -12.84
N ILE A 125 -18.59 -3.89 -12.42
CA ILE A 125 -20.01 -3.90 -12.06
C ILE A 125 -20.79 -3.36 -13.25
N LYS A 126 -21.62 -4.22 -13.87
CA LYS A 126 -22.41 -3.86 -15.04
C LYS A 126 -23.77 -3.31 -14.64
N PHE A 127 -24.10 -2.17 -15.23
CA PHE A 127 -25.44 -1.59 -15.25
C PHE A 127 -26.00 -1.70 -16.66
N GLU A 128 -27.29 -1.41 -16.85
CA GLU A 128 -27.94 -1.55 -18.17
C GLU A 128 -27.22 -0.80 -19.31
N GLN A 129 -26.67 0.38 -19.03
CA GLN A 129 -26.04 1.25 -20.06
C GLN A 129 -24.59 1.67 -19.70
N SER A 130 -24.05 1.18 -18.60
CA SER A 130 -22.72 1.56 -18.13
C SER A 130 -22.06 0.43 -17.35
N ALA A 131 -20.77 0.57 -17.12
CA ALA A 131 -20.02 -0.30 -16.23
C ALA A 131 -19.11 0.54 -15.34
N VAL A 132 -18.89 0.07 -14.15
CA VAL A 132 -17.99 0.68 -13.16
C VAL A 132 -16.99 -0.37 -12.70
N LEU A 133 -15.73 -0.03 -12.71
CA LEU A 133 -14.70 -0.80 -12.03
C LEU A 133 -14.77 -0.49 -10.54
N GLN A 134 -14.69 -1.51 -9.69
CA GLN A 134 -14.67 -1.34 -8.25
C GLN A 134 -13.60 -2.23 -7.61
N THR A 135 -12.88 -1.66 -6.65
CA THR A 135 -11.98 -2.38 -5.74
C THR A 135 -12.26 -2.01 -4.30
N ILE A 136 -11.81 -2.84 -3.39
CA ILE A 136 -11.80 -2.57 -1.95
C ILE A 136 -10.52 -3.11 -1.32
N ASP A 137 -9.81 -2.24 -0.61
CA ASP A 137 -8.59 -2.58 0.12
C ASP A 137 -8.66 -2.16 1.57
N HIS A 138 -8.06 -2.98 2.42
CA HIS A 138 -7.88 -2.70 3.84
C HIS A 138 -6.40 -2.76 4.18
N ILE A 139 -5.85 -1.68 4.72
CA ILE A 139 -4.45 -1.57 5.11
C ILE A 139 -4.37 -1.11 6.56
N LYS A 140 -3.55 -1.77 7.36
CA LYS A 140 -3.23 -1.36 8.71
C LYS A 140 -1.97 -0.50 8.73
N LEU A 141 -1.93 0.48 9.64
CA LEU A 141 -0.77 1.36 9.81
C LEU A 141 0.46 0.56 10.23
N PHE A 142 1.54 0.67 9.51
CA PHE A 142 2.80 0.03 9.88
C PHE A 142 3.71 1.00 10.65
N LYS A 143 4.47 0.43 11.59
CA LYS A 143 5.24 1.17 12.61
C LYS A 143 6.21 2.24 12.10
N SER A 144 6.66 2.19 10.87
CA SER A 144 7.70 3.08 10.35
C SER A 144 7.18 4.22 9.51
N ILE A 145 5.86 4.34 9.36
CA ILE A 145 5.25 5.33 8.50
C ILE A 145 4.43 6.32 9.32
N ASN A 146 4.46 7.56 8.89
CA ASN A 146 3.63 8.58 9.51
C ASN A 146 2.18 8.53 8.95
N PRO A 147 1.19 9.07 9.66
CA PRO A 147 -0.20 9.02 9.24
C PRO A 147 -0.48 9.68 7.88
N TYR A 148 0.22 10.75 7.53
CA TYR A 148 0.03 11.42 6.24
C TYR A 148 0.49 10.55 5.06
N ASP A 149 1.73 10.04 5.12
CA ASP A 149 2.26 9.14 4.10
C ASP A 149 1.46 7.84 4.02
N PHE A 150 0.93 7.38 5.15
CA PHE A 150 0.05 6.22 5.18
C PHE A 150 -1.27 6.47 4.41
N GLY A 151 -1.85 7.66 4.53
CA GLY A 151 -3.02 8.05 3.73
C GLY A 151 -2.72 8.02 2.22
N ILE A 152 -1.57 8.57 1.81
CA ILE A 152 -1.10 8.51 0.42
C ILE A 152 -0.98 7.06 -0.07
N ILE A 153 -0.28 6.22 0.70
CA ILE A 153 -0.06 4.82 0.33
C ILE A 153 -1.38 4.06 0.24
N SER A 154 -2.32 4.32 1.16
CA SER A 154 -3.63 3.68 1.14
C SER A 154 -4.41 4.02 -0.13
N TYR A 155 -4.39 5.28 -0.56
CA TYR A 155 -5.00 5.71 -1.82
C TYR A 155 -4.34 5.04 -3.01
N MET A 156 -3.01 5.14 -3.14
CA MET A 156 -2.26 4.60 -4.27
C MET A 156 -2.38 3.07 -4.37
N HIS A 157 -2.53 2.38 -3.25
CA HIS A 157 -2.72 0.94 -3.24
C HIS A 157 -4.03 0.55 -3.95
N SER A 158 -5.14 1.16 -3.56
CA SER A 158 -6.44 0.91 -4.20
C SER A 158 -6.50 1.46 -5.64
N GLN A 159 -5.84 2.61 -5.91
CA GLN A 159 -5.73 3.17 -7.26
C GLN A 159 -5.08 2.19 -8.23
N ASN A 160 -4.03 1.48 -7.80
CA ASN A 160 -3.32 0.54 -8.65
C ASN A 160 -4.22 -0.59 -9.18
N ASP A 161 -5.21 -1.02 -8.43
CA ASP A 161 -6.16 -2.04 -8.86
C ASP A 161 -7.06 -1.53 -9.99
N ILE A 162 -7.54 -0.28 -9.91
CA ILE A 162 -8.31 0.37 -10.97
C ILE A 162 -7.45 0.56 -12.23
N LEU A 163 -6.22 1.08 -12.05
CA LEU A 163 -5.29 1.31 -13.15
C LEU A 163 -4.86 0.00 -13.83
N SER A 164 -4.66 -1.07 -13.06
CA SER A 164 -4.29 -2.38 -13.62
C SER A 164 -5.40 -3.00 -14.46
N ALA A 165 -6.65 -2.67 -14.15
CA ALA A 165 -7.82 -3.04 -14.95
C ALA A 165 -8.03 -2.13 -16.18
N GLY A 166 -7.18 -1.12 -16.38
CA GLY A 166 -7.23 -0.19 -17.52
C GLY A 166 -8.18 0.98 -17.34
N GLY A 167 -8.68 1.21 -16.12
CA GLY A 167 -9.60 2.28 -15.80
C GLY A 167 -8.93 3.54 -15.26
N SER A 168 -9.72 4.56 -15.03
CA SER A 168 -9.36 5.79 -14.31
C SER A 168 -10.24 5.94 -13.06
N VAL A 169 -9.69 6.51 -12.00
CA VAL A 169 -10.43 6.70 -10.74
C VAL A 169 -11.41 7.86 -10.89
N HIS A 170 -12.62 7.65 -10.35
CA HIS A 170 -13.60 8.74 -10.27
C HIS A 170 -13.97 9.09 -8.83
N SER A 171 -14.15 8.10 -7.94
CA SER A 171 -14.64 8.33 -6.60
C SER A 171 -14.14 7.27 -5.63
N LEU A 172 -14.14 7.62 -4.36
CA LEU A 172 -13.76 6.71 -3.29
C LEU A 172 -14.68 6.87 -2.08
N SER A 173 -14.80 5.79 -1.33
CA SER A 173 -15.38 5.78 0.01
C SER A 173 -14.34 5.26 0.97
N VAL A 174 -14.22 5.87 2.16
CA VAL A 174 -13.19 5.53 3.12
C VAL A 174 -13.80 5.12 4.46
N SER A 175 -13.22 4.11 5.10
CA SER A 175 -13.47 3.79 6.50
C SER A 175 -12.15 3.85 7.26
N ILE A 176 -12.07 4.70 8.28
CA ILE A 176 -10.85 5.01 9.01
C ILE A 176 -10.96 4.53 10.44
N GLY A 177 -10.08 3.60 10.81
CA GLY A 177 -9.87 3.19 12.19
C GLY A 177 -8.78 4.04 12.84
N VAL A 178 -9.12 4.71 13.93
CA VAL A 178 -8.20 5.50 14.76
C VAL A 178 -7.94 4.79 16.09
N PRO A 179 -6.79 4.99 16.75
CA PRO A 179 -6.49 4.30 18.00
C PRO A 179 -7.45 4.71 19.11
N PHE A 180 -7.75 3.78 20.05
CA PHE A 180 -8.41 4.12 21.30
C PHE A 180 -7.55 5.09 22.08
N SER A 181 -7.93 6.35 22.13
CA SER A 181 -7.12 7.41 22.74
C SER A 181 -7.94 8.64 23.05
N GLU A 182 -7.28 9.68 23.55
CA GLU A 182 -7.90 10.99 23.77
C GLU A 182 -8.26 11.66 22.43
N ASN A 183 -9.31 12.47 22.43
CA ASN A 183 -9.85 13.16 21.24
C ASN A 183 -8.79 13.88 20.40
N LEU A 184 -7.74 14.40 21.02
CA LEU A 184 -6.65 15.09 20.29
C LEU A 184 -5.85 14.11 19.42
N VAL A 185 -5.61 12.90 19.91
CA VAL A 185 -4.87 11.86 19.19
C VAL A 185 -5.73 11.27 18.07
N GLU A 186 -7.00 11.00 18.34
CA GLU A 186 -7.96 10.55 17.34
C GLU A 186 -8.07 11.55 16.19
N SER A 187 -8.25 12.83 16.52
CA SER A 187 -8.31 13.90 15.53
C SER A 187 -7.05 14.04 14.71
N PHE A 188 -5.88 13.84 15.33
CA PHE A 188 -4.59 13.82 14.63
C PHE A 188 -4.52 12.72 13.58
N TYR A 189 -4.85 11.46 13.93
CA TYR A 189 -4.83 10.35 12.98
C TYR A 189 -5.84 10.56 11.85
N LEU A 190 -7.08 10.94 12.18
CA LEU A 190 -8.12 11.19 11.20
C LEU A 190 -7.73 12.29 10.22
N GLU A 191 -7.25 13.43 10.73
CA GLU A 191 -6.81 14.57 9.92
C GLU A 191 -5.70 14.18 8.95
N TYR A 192 -4.65 13.54 9.42
CA TYR A 192 -3.49 13.25 8.58
C TYR A 192 -3.74 12.09 7.60
N PHE A 193 -4.49 11.07 7.97
CA PHE A 193 -4.95 10.06 7.02
C PHE A 193 -5.74 10.69 5.88
N MET A 194 -6.72 11.53 6.23
CA MET A 194 -7.56 12.18 5.22
C MET A 194 -6.78 13.15 4.34
N ARG A 195 -5.85 13.93 4.89
CA ARG A 195 -5.00 14.83 4.08
C ARG A 195 -4.16 14.06 3.06
N GLY A 196 -3.57 12.93 3.46
CA GLY A 196 -2.81 12.06 2.55
C GLY A 196 -3.68 11.46 1.45
N ILE A 197 -4.88 11.02 1.77
CA ILE A 197 -5.84 10.51 0.79
C ILE A 197 -6.28 11.63 -0.17
N GLN A 198 -6.64 12.79 0.35
CA GLN A 198 -7.18 13.90 -0.43
C GLN A 198 -6.16 14.48 -1.41
N ILE A 199 -4.87 14.57 -1.05
CA ILE A 199 -3.84 15.09 -1.95
C ILE A 199 -3.67 14.19 -3.18
N GLU A 200 -3.77 12.87 -3.02
CA GLU A 200 -3.72 11.94 -4.15
C GLU A 200 -5.03 11.94 -4.94
N ALA A 201 -6.19 11.93 -4.26
CA ALA A 201 -7.50 12.00 -4.92
C ALA A 201 -7.65 13.25 -5.81
N SER A 202 -7.09 14.39 -5.37
CA SER A 202 -7.14 15.62 -6.15
C SER A 202 -6.33 15.57 -7.45
N LYS A 203 -5.32 14.69 -7.54
CA LYS A 203 -4.55 14.50 -8.79
C LYS A 203 -5.33 13.74 -9.86
N ASP A 204 -6.29 12.94 -9.43
CA ASP A 204 -7.16 12.13 -10.30
C ASP A 204 -8.53 12.80 -10.53
N ASP A 205 -8.76 14.00 -10.00
CA ASP A 205 -10.09 14.64 -9.92
C ASP A 205 -11.14 13.74 -9.23
N ALA A 206 -10.68 12.84 -8.37
CA ALA A 206 -11.53 11.89 -7.66
C ALA A 206 -12.17 12.53 -6.42
N TYR A 207 -13.45 12.28 -6.21
CA TYR A 207 -14.17 12.82 -5.06
C TYR A 207 -14.44 11.77 -3.97
N LEU A 208 -14.48 12.23 -2.73
CA LEU A 208 -14.90 11.42 -1.59
C LEU A 208 -16.42 11.28 -1.60
N ALA A 209 -16.93 10.10 -1.92
CA ALA A 209 -18.36 9.81 -2.01
C ALA A 209 -19.00 9.52 -0.64
N ALA A 210 -18.29 8.80 0.23
CA ALA A 210 -18.75 8.44 1.57
C ALA A 210 -17.58 8.21 2.52
N GLY A 211 -17.85 8.29 3.82
CA GLY A 211 -16.85 8.05 4.85
C GLY A 211 -17.46 7.45 6.11
N HIS A 212 -16.63 6.67 6.81
CA HIS A 212 -16.92 6.13 8.13
C HIS A 212 -15.67 6.23 9.00
N SER A 213 -15.84 6.39 10.31
CA SER A 213 -14.73 6.35 11.26
C SER A 213 -15.10 5.51 12.49
N TYR A 214 -14.11 4.84 13.06
CA TYR A 214 -14.29 3.99 14.23
C TYR A 214 -13.00 3.93 15.05
N GLN A 215 -13.13 3.53 16.32
CA GLN A 215 -11.98 3.31 17.19
C GLN A 215 -11.48 1.87 17.09
N THR A 216 -10.16 1.67 17.14
CA THR A 216 -9.53 0.35 17.03
C THR A 216 -8.19 0.32 17.76
N GLU A 217 -7.71 -0.88 18.10
CA GLU A 217 -6.36 -1.05 18.67
C GLU A 217 -5.25 -0.74 17.64
N GLU A 218 -5.46 -1.09 16.38
CA GLU A 218 -4.50 -0.86 15.31
C GLU A 218 -5.11 0.08 14.27
N PRO A 219 -4.58 1.32 14.13
CA PRO A 219 -5.07 2.26 13.12
C PRO A 219 -5.04 1.64 11.73
N ALA A 220 -6.10 1.86 10.97
CA ALA A 220 -6.27 1.26 9.66
C ALA A 220 -7.10 2.15 8.73
N VAL A 221 -6.95 1.95 7.44
CA VAL A 221 -7.76 2.58 6.40
C VAL A 221 -8.31 1.50 5.48
N THR A 222 -9.61 1.56 5.22
CA THR A 222 -10.25 0.79 4.15
C THR A 222 -10.72 1.78 3.10
N ILE A 223 -10.36 1.53 1.84
CA ILE A 223 -10.81 2.33 0.71
C ILE A 223 -11.57 1.43 -0.25
N THR A 224 -12.80 1.82 -0.56
CA THR A 224 -13.52 1.33 -1.73
C THR A 224 -13.38 2.38 -2.82
N MET A 225 -12.86 1.98 -3.97
CA MET A 225 -12.59 2.89 -5.06
C MET A 225 -13.37 2.49 -6.31
N ASN A 226 -13.93 3.48 -6.99
CA ASN A 226 -14.68 3.29 -8.23
C ASN A 226 -14.00 4.03 -9.37
N GLY A 227 -14.03 3.40 -10.55
CA GLY A 227 -13.44 3.93 -11.78
C GLY A 227 -14.19 3.50 -13.03
N SER A 228 -13.76 3.97 -14.17
CA SER A 228 -14.26 3.58 -15.50
C SER A 228 -13.14 3.55 -16.52
#